data_f5d121ad39a2968463af8442849d6883
#
_entry.id   f5d121ad39a2968463af8442849d6883
#
_cell.length_a   1.000
_cell.length_b   1.000
_cell.length_c   1.000
_cell.angle_alpha   90.00
_cell.angle_beta   90.00
_cell.angle_gamma   90.00
#
_symmetry.space_group_name_H-M   'P 1'
#
loop_
_entity.id
_entity.type
_entity.pdbx_description
1 polymer ?
#
loop_
_entity_poly.entity_id
_entity_poly.type
_entity_poly.pdbx_seq_one_letter_code
_entity_poly.pdbx_strand_id
1 'polypeptide(L)'
;MARKKLSKEKSLQRTKFYAQCIVCLAALGAGAFLIKGAADRSTIVSQSPYADDSELPDTTMETAPADTDPNKELYESLMVDTKDKYRGDLILVNNDHQYFSGDEDLVSILEMNDETDRHFFTSVDYTYQILGCVYKPMARMIEDFYNLYYNDTLTIYGSYRTTEFQQQLYDQDLADTGNEESNRVAKPGFSEHETGYAFDFSETENNNYDGTGDFAWINENCYKYGFILRYPEDKVEITKIKYEPWHFRYVGLPHAYYMTKNGLCLEEYIDLLHNYEYGSDHLEFKDDNSKSYEVYFVASDDGSDTTTVPVPAGKQYTISGNNIDGFIVTVFNDGIPEIMKYTPSTASSDDGDNSADSPDDNDSSPDDSDSAPDNDSDGDSADIQQ
;
A
#
# COMPACT_ATOMS: atom_id res chain seq x y z
N MET A 1 -40.15 11.28 -2.95
CA MET A 1 -39.65 11.82 -4.24
C MET A 1 -38.57 12.91 -4.05
N ALA A 2 -38.64 13.81 -3.08
CA ALA A 2 -37.63 14.86 -2.86
C ALA A 2 -36.25 14.31 -2.42
N ARG A 3 -36.20 13.30 -1.51
CA ARG A 3 -34.93 12.69 -1.05
C ARG A 3 -34.16 11.98 -2.19
N LYS A 4 -34.86 11.29 -3.11
CA LYS A 4 -34.22 10.64 -4.28
C LYS A 4 -33.66 11.67 -5.28
N LYS A 5 -34.29 12.86 -5.38
CA LYS A 5 -33.81 13.91 -6.30
C LYS A 5 -32.58 14.61 -5.75
N LEU A 6 -32.50 14.82 -4.43
CA LEU A 6 -31.35 15.42 -3.75
C LEU A 6 -30.12 14.47 -3.78
N SER A 7 -30.34 13.15 -3.64
CA SER A 7 -29.31 12.13 -3.76
C SER A 7 -28.73 12.09 -5.19
N LYS A 8 -29.60 12.14 -6.23
CA LYS A 8 -29.14 12.18 -7.62
C LYS A 8 -28.38 13.46 -7.98
N GLU A 9 -28.77 14.60 -7.43
CA GLU A 9 -28.04 15.86 -7.66
C GLU A 9 -26.66 15.86 -7.00
N LYS A 10 -26.54 15.33 -5.78
CA LYS A 10 -25.25 15.16 -5.08
C LYS A 10 -24.33 14.14 -5.80
N SER A 11 -24.89 13.04 -6.27
CA SER A 11 -24.17 12.04 -7.08
C SER A 11 -23.68 12.68 -8.40
N LEU A 12 -24.53 13.41 -9.10
CA LEU A 12 -24.18 14.07 -10.36
C LEU A 12 -23.11 15.17 -10.18
N GLN A 13 -23.10 15.88 -9.06
CA GLN A 13 -22.05 16.86 -8.74
C GLN A 13 -20.73 16.18 -8.44
N ARG A 14 -20.73 15.07 -7.67
CA ARG A 14 -19.55 14.24 -7.43
C ARG A 14 -18.98 13.68 -8.74
N THR A 15 -19.82 13.08 -9.58
CA THR A 15 -19.40 12.54 -10.89
C THR A 15 -18.80 13.63 -11.79
N LYS A 16 -19.35 14.86 -11.76
CA LYS A 16 -18.77 15.99 -12.51
C LYS A 16 -17.43 16.45 -11.95
N PHE A 17 -17.28 16.48 -10.63
CA PHE A 17 -16.02 16.83 -9.98
C PHE A 17 -14.92 15.86 -10.39
N TYR A 18 -15.18 14.56 -10.32
CA TYR A 18 -14.20 13.52 -10.67
C TYR A 18 -13.97 13.39 -12.18
N ALA A 19 -14.99 13.54 -13.01
CA ALA A 19 -14.82 13.60 -14.47
C ALA A 19 -13.97 14.80 -14.91
N GLN A 20 -14.03 15.92 -14.18
CA GLN A 20 -13.21 17.09 -14.44
C GLN A 20 -11.75 16.86 -14.05
N CYS A 21 -11.49 16.10 -12.98
CA CYS A 21 -10.15 15.65 -12.62
C CYS A 21 -9.53 14.72 -13.68
N ILE A 22 -10.31 13.79 -14.26
CA ILE A 22 -9.88 12.89 -15.34
C ILE A 22 -9.54 13.67 -16.62
N VAL A 23 -10.29 14.72 -16.95
CA VAL A 23 -10.00 15.56 -18.12
C VAL A 23 -8.70 16.37 -17.94
N CYS A 24 -8.36 16.75 -16.71
CA CYS A 24 -7.07 17.40 -16.41
C CYS A 24 -5.90 16.42 -16.58
N LEU A 25 -6.05 15.15 -16.21
CA LEU A 25 -5.02 14.10 -16.41
C LEU A 25 -4.74 13.83 -17.89
N ALA A 26 -5.76 13.80 -18.73
CA ALA A 26 -5.61 13.61 -20.18
C ALA A 26 -4.89 14.78 -20.88
N ALA A 27 -4.97 15.99 -20.31
CA ALA A 27 -4.28 17.17 -20.86
C ALA A 27 -2.80 17.26 -20.45
N LEU A 28 -2.38 16.61 -19.36
CA LEU A 28 -1.01 16.64 -18.84
C LEU A 28 -0.13 15.48 -19.36
N GLY A 29 -0.72 14.40 -19.88
CA GLY A 29 -0.02 13.24 -20.44
C GLY A 29 0.78 13.48 -21.72
N ALA A 30 0.76 14.69 -22.28
CA ALA A 30 1.46 15.04 -23.52
C ALA A 30 2.84 15.72 -23.32
N GLY A 31 3.32 15.82 -22.07
CA GLY A 31 4.56 16.55 -21.72
C GLY A 31 5.62 15.72 -21.00
N ALA A 32 5.97 14.52 -21.50
CA ALA A 32 7.10 13.79 -20.96
C ALA A 32 8.43 14.47 -21.36
N PHE A 33 9.02 15.24 -20.47
CA PHE A 33 10.38 15.75 -20.60
C PHE A 33 11.36 14.84 -19.83
N LEU A 34 12.29 14.27 -20.58
CA LEU A 34 13.45 13.54 -20.11
C LEU A 34 14.35 14.45 -19.24
N ILE A 35 14.45 14.20 -17.96
CA ILE A 35 15.54 14.67 -17.13
C ILE A 35 16.35 13.46 -16.68
N LYS A 36 17.54 13.30 -17.32
CA LYS A 36 18.60 12.43 -16.82
C LYS A 36 19.29 13.13 -15.65
N GLY A 37 19.01 12.69 -14.43
CA GLY A 37 19.77 13.03 -13.23
C GLY A 37 20.38 11.75 -12.66
N ALA A 38 21.71 11.72 -12.54
CA ALA A 38 22.41 10.62 -11.89
C ALA A 38 22.07 10.63 -10.39
N ALA A 39 21.37 9.61 -9.92
CA ALA A 39 21.13 9.38 -8.51
C ALA A 39 22.24 8.48 -7.96
N ASP A 40 22.93 8.99 -6.98
CA ASP A 40 23.85 8.25 -6.12
C ASP A 40 23.01 7.26 -5.30
N ARG A 41 23.29 5.95 -5.44
CA ARG A 41 22.53 4.89 -4.77
C ARG A 41 23.02 4.78 -3.34
N SER A 42 22.31 5.35 -2.40
CA SER A 42 22.34 4.87 -1.03
C SER A 42 21.33 3.72 -0.93
N THR A 43 21.86 2.52 -0.72
CA THR A 43 21.10 1.28 -0.60
C THR A 43 20.29 1.32 0.69
N ILE A 44 18.98 1.50 0.60
CA ILE A 44 18.09 1.32 1.73
C ILE A 44 17.88 -0.18 1.90
N VAL A 45 18.44 -0.71 2.96
CA VAL A 45 18.22 -2.10 3.37
C VAL A 45 16.86 -2.18 4.05
N SER A 46 15.83 -2.40 3.26
CA SER A 46 14.63 -3.07 3.76
C SER A 46 15.06 -4.51 4.05
N GLN A 47 15.44 -4.81 5.27
CA GLN A 47 15.78 -6.17 5.65
C GLN A 47 14.51 -7.01 5.70
N SER A 48 14.26 -7.70 4.58
CA SER A 48 13.43 -8.90 4.58
C SER A 48 14.08 -9.92 5.53
N PRO A 49 13.33 -10.61 6.39
CA PRO A 49 13.87 -11.59 7.34
C PRO A 49 14.38 -12.89 6.71
N TYR A 50 14.72 -12.90 5.44
CA TYR A 50 15.27 -14.06 4.73
C TYR A 50 16.65 -13.72 4.20
N ALA A 51 17.68 -13.81 5.08
CA ALA A 51 19.07 -13.88 4.68
C ALA A 51 19.43 -15.36 4.51
N ASP A 52 19.98 -15.68 3.35
CA ASP A 52 20.61 -16.96 3.00
C ASP A 52 21.89 -17.14 3.85
N ASP A 53 22.08 -18.36 4.37
CA ASP A 53 23.26 -18.78 5.13
C ASP A 53 24.51 -18.80 4.23
N SER A 54 25.25 -17.70 4.16
CA SER A 54 26.63 -17.73 3.65
C SER A 54 27.51 -16.66 4.29
N GLU A 55 28.39 -17.16 5.18
CA GLU A 55 29.67 -16.62 5.62
C GLU A 55 29.78 -15.17 6.12
N LEU A 56 29.84 -15.03 7.46
CA LEU A 56 30.25 -13.82 8.18
C LEU A 56 31.78 -13.67 8.19
N PRO A 57 32.33 -12.47 7.99
CA PRO A 57 33.74 -12.21 8.25
C PRO A 57 33.99 -11.97 9.74
N ASP A 58 35.01 -12.65 10.24
CA ASP A 58 35.56 -12.57 11.59
C ASP A 58 36.11 -11.16 11.88
N THR A 59 35.46 -10.39 12.76
CA THR A 59 35.94 -9.12 13.27
C THR A 59 36.10 -9.20 14.78
N THR A 60 37.34 -9.12 15.23
CA THR A 60 37.76 -9.10 16.63
C THR A 60 37.16 -7.89 17.35
N MET A 61 36.37 -8.15 18.38
CA MET A 61 35.74 -7.15 19.25
C MET A 61 36.73 -6.59 20.29
N GLU A 62 36.73 -5.27 20.36
CA GLU A 62 37.26 -4.50 21.50
C GLU A 62 36.15 -4.46 22.58
N THR A 63 36.48 -4.88 23.81
CA THR A 63 35.50 -5.02 24.90
C THR A 63 35.12 -3.66 25.48
N ALA A 64 33.89 -3.23 25.22
CA ALA A 64 33.21 -2.15 25.94
C ALA A 64 32.73 -2.61 27.33
N PRO A 65 32.53 -1.70 28.34
CA PRO A 65 32.13 -2.07 29.68
C PRO A 65 30.81 -2.80 29.74
N ALA A 66 30.68 -3.80 30.59
CA ALA A 66 29.54 -4.68 30.73
C ALA A 66 28.24 -3.90 30.96
N ASP A 67 27.38 -3.92 30.02
CA ASP A 67 25.99 -3.49 30.08
C ASP A 67 25.20 -4.48 30.96
N THR A 68 24.54 -3.95 31.98
CA THR A 68 23.86 -4.75 33.02
C THR A 68 22.36 -4.95 32.73
N ASP A 69 21.93 -4.85 31.45
CA ASP A 69 20.55 -5.15 31.07
C ASP A 69 20.29 -6.65 31.27
N PRO A 70 19.35 -7.06 32.15
CA PRO A 70 19.04 -8.46 32.41
C PRO A 70 18.40 -9.15 31.17
N ASN A 71 17.98 -8.40 30.16
CA ASN A 71 17.34 -8.93 28.93
C ASN A 71 18.32 -9.05 27.75
N LYS A 72 19.59 -8.72 27.92
CA LYS A 72 20.60 -8.68 26.85
C LYS A 72 20.75 -10.00 26.06
N GLU A 73 20.41 -11.14 26.66
CA GLU A 73 20.41 -12.45 25.96
C GLU A 73 19.15 -12.66 25.08
N LEU A 74 18.12 -11.84 25.26
CA LEU A 74 16.84 -11.96 24.56
C LEU A 74 16.66 -10.95 23.42
N TYR A 75 17.48 -9.90 23.37
CA TYR A 75 17.40 -8.82 22.39
C TYR A 75 18.77 -8.51 21.78
N GLU A 76 18.75 -8.19 20.50
CA GLU A 76 19.89 -7.72 19.73
C GLU A 76 19.70 -6.23 19.44
N SER A 77 20.79 -5.46 19.32
CA SER A 77 20.75 -4.05 18.98
C SER A 77 20.85 -3.87 17.47
N LEU A 78 19.77 -3.40 16.84
CA LEU A 78 19.75 -3.04 15.43
C LEU A 78 19.93 -1.52 15.29
N MET A 79 20.88 -1.10 14.45
CA MET A 79 21.02 0.31 14.08
C MET A 79 20.13 0.59 12.85
N VAL A 80 19.20 1.54 13.00
CA VAL A 80 18.32 2.00 11.90
C VAL A 80 18.60 3.48 11.62
N ASP A 81 18.38 3.94 10.38
CA ASP A 81 18.42 5.38 10.08
C ASP A 81 17.31 6.09 10.89
N THR A 82 17.67 7.16 11.61
CA THR A 82 16.69 7.91 12.41
C THR A 82 15.55 8.49 11.56
N LYS A 83 15.81 8.74 10.25
CA LYS A 83 14.79 9.19 9.30
C LYS A 83 13.76 8.11 8.95
N ASP A 84 14.06 6.85 9.18
CA ASP A 84 13.11 5.77 8.95
C ASP A 84 11.90 5.83 9.92
N LYS A 85 11.96 6.70 10.96
CA LYS A 85 10.77 7.02 11.76
C LYS A 85 9.60 7.62 10.93
N TYR A 86 9.88 8.12 9.72
CA TYR A 86 8.90 8.64 8.78
C TYR A 86 8.42 7.60 7.75
N ARG A 87 8.74 6.30 7.94
CA ARG A 87 8.44 5.20 7.03
C ARG A 87 7.77 4.03 7.75
N GLY A 88 7.01 3.23 7.00
CA GLY A 88 6.35 2.02 7.49
C GLY A 88 4.84 2.15 7.60
N ASP A 89 4.20 1.04 7.94
CA ASP A 89 2.75 0.88 7.88
C ASP A 89 2.00 1.58 9.03
N LEU A 90 2.70 1.96 10.11
CA LEU A 90 2.14 2.66 11.27
C LEU A 90 2.41 4.18 11.30
N ILE A 91 2.94 4.76 10.22
CA ILE A 91 3.10 6.21 10.15
C ILE A 91 1.74 6.92 10.26
N LEU A 92 1.64 7.86 11.18
CA LEU A 92 0.47 8.73 11.31
C LEU A 92 0.60 9.90 10.35
N VAL A 93 -0.32 10.00 9.39
CA VAL A 93 -0.44 11.11 8.46
C VAL A 93 -1.83 11.70 8.61
N ASN A 94 -1.90 12.96 9.02
CA ASN A 94 -3.14 13.69 9.23
C ASN A 94 -2.86 15.21 9.22
N ASN A 95 -3.83 16.05 9.59
CA ASN A 95 -3.67 17.51 9.56
C ASN A 95 -2.51 18.07 10.40
N ASP A 96 -2.02 17.32 11.38
CA ASP A 96 -0.94 17.71 12.30
C ASP A 96 0.40 17.03 11.97
N HIS A 97 0.39 15.93 11.20
CA HIS A 97 1.55 15.12 10.89
C HIS A 97 1.71 14.97 9.37
N GLN A 98 2.70 15.69 8.84
CA GLN A 98 3.02 15.69 7.41
C GLN A 98 3.73 14.41 7.01
N TYR A 99 3.47 13.92 5.79
CA TYR A 99 4.18 12.85 5.13
C TYR A 99 5.47 13.37 4.47
N PHE A 100 6.58 12.65 4.64
CA PHE A 100 7.92 13.08 4.18
C PHE A 100 8.64 12.06 3.29
N SER A 101 8.09 10.87 3.09
CA SER A 101 8.74 9.88 2.22
C SER A 101 8.41 10.14 0.74
N GLY A 102 9.04 9.40 -0.15
CA GLY A 102 8.91 9.55 -1.60
C GLY A 102 9.53 8.37 -2.37
N ASP A 103 9.93 7.32 -1.64
CA ASP A 103 10.57 6.13 -2.22
C ASP A 103 9.65 4.90 -2.02
N GLU A 104 8.39 5.02 -2.45
CA GLU A 104 7.39 3.97 -2.32
C GLU A 104 7.57 2.90 -3.40
N ASP A 105 7.52 1.62 -2.99
CA ASP A 105 7.45 0.48 -3.90
C ASP A 105 6.02 0.30 -4.41
N LEU A 106 5.64 1.14 -5.37
CA LEU A 106 4.31 1.21 -5.95
C LEU A 106 4.12 0.21 -7.08
N VAL A 107 2.98 -0.47 -7.08
CA VAL A 107 2.55 -1.37 -8.15
C VAL A 107 1.22 -0.90 -8.77
N SER A 108 1.04 -1.10 -10.07
CA SER A 108 -0.25 -0.86 -10.72
C SER A 108 -1.25 -1.93 -10.30
N ILE A 109 -2.43 -1.52 -9.86
CA ILE A 109 -3.48 -2.44 -9.40
C ILE A 109 -3.94 -3.35 -10.54
N LEU A 110 -4.14 -2.79 -11.74
CA LEU A 110 -4.60 -3.58 -12.90
C LEU A 110 -3.51 -4.51 -13.45
N GLU A 111 -2.23 -4.06 -13.49
CA GLU A 111 -1.13 -4.95 -13.88
C GLU A 111 -1.03 -6.15 -12.93
N MET A 112 -1.11 -5.91 -11.62
CA MET A 112 -1.11 -6.97 -10.63
C MET A 112 -2.34 -7.90 -10.74
N ASN A 113 -3.51 -7.36 -11.11
CA ASN A 113 -4.69 -8.18 -11.39
C ASN A 113 -4.46 -9.09 -12.60
N ASP A 114 -3.90 -8.56 -13.69
CA ASP A 114 -3.60 -9.31 -14.92
C ASP A 114 -2.54 -10.40 -14.62
N GLU A 115 -1.47 -10.07 -13.90
CA GLU A 115 -0.42 -11.04 -13.53
C GLU A 115 -0.91 -12.17 -12.62
N THR A 116 -1.93 -11.89 -11.80
CA THR A 116 -2.45 -12.87 -10.82
C THR A 116 -3.79 -13.48 -11.22
N ASP A 117 -4.28 -13.21 -12.43
CA ASP A 117 -5.57 -13.67 -12.98
C ASP A 117 -6.76 -13.33 -12.06
N ARG A 118 -6.80 -12.10 -11.54
CA ARG A 118 -7.86 -11.58 -10.67
C ARG A 118 -8.72 -10.58 -11.40
N HIS A 119 -9.98 -10.98 -11.71
CA HIS A 119 -10.92 -10.16 -12.48
C HIS A 119 -12.24 -9.89 -11.76
N PHE A 120 -12.28 -10.07 -10.44
CA PHE A 120 -13.47 -9.86 -9.61
C PHE A 120 -13.54 -8.46 -8.99
N PHE A 121 -12.59 -7.59 -9.31
CA PHE A 121 -12.61 -6.15 -9.02
C PHE A 121 -11.76 -5.40 -10.05
N THR A 122 -11.91 -4.11 -10.11
CA THR A 122 -11.17 -3.25 -11.04
C THR A 122 -10.66 -1.98 -10.35
N SER A 123 -9.83 -1.21 -11.05
CA SER A 123 -9.55 0.19 -10.76
C SER A 123 -9.94 1.05 -11.96
N VAL A 124 -9.86 2.37 -11.84
CA VAL A 124 -10.29 3.26 -12.91
C VAL A 124 -9.46 3.06 -14.18
N ASP A 125 -8.13 2.96 -14.02
CA ASP A 125 -7.19 2.66 -15.10
C ASP A 125 -5.84 2.14 -14.55
N TYR A 126 -4.86 1.90 -15.42
CA TYR A 126 -3.54 1.38 -15.08
C TYR A 126 -2.63 2.37 -14.32
N THR A 127 -3.00 3.62 -14.22
CA THR A 127 -2.25 4.64 -13.43
C THR A 127 -2.56 4.58 -11.93
N TYR A 128 -3.60 3.83 -11.55
CA TYR A 128 -3.95 3.63 -10.14
C TYR A 128 -2.98 2.66 -9.50
N GLN A 129 -2.20 3.17 -8.56
CA GLN A 129 -1.12 2.46 -7.90
C GLN A 129 -1.35 2.37 -6.40
N ILE A 130 -0.75 1.36 -5.78
CA ILE A 130 -0.73 1.14 -4.34
C ILE A 130 0.62 0.51 -3.98
N LEU A 131 1.03 0.56 -2.70
CA LEU A 131 2.21 -0.18 -2.26
C LEU A 131 2.05 -1.67 -2.51
N GLY A 132 3.10 -2.33 -3.00
CA GLY A 132 3.08 -3.76 -3.30
C GLY A 132 2.73 -4.63 -2.09
N CYS A 133 3.16 -4.24 -0.87
CA CYS A 133 2.78 -4.92 0.36
C CYS A 133 1.29 -4.80 0.71
N VAL A 134 0.58 -3.81 0.17
CA VAL A 134 -0.87 -3.57 0.39
C VAL A 134 -1.72 -4.35 -0.62
N TYR A 135 -1.21 -4.56 -1.85
CA TYR A 135 -1.98 -5.19 -2.92
C TYR A 135 -2.49 -6.60 -2.54
N LYS A 136 -1.61 -7.49 -2.04
CA LYS A 136 -2.00 -8.87 -1.71
C LYS A 136 -3.08 -8.96 -0.62
N PRO A 137 -2.97 -8.24 0.51
CA PRO A 137 -4.04 -8.16 1.51
C PRO A 137 -5.34 -7.59 0.96
N MET A 138 -5.29 -6.52 0.17
CA MET A 138 -6.46 -5.91 -0.46
C MET A 138 -7.16 -6.88 -1.41
N ALA A 139 -6.42 -7.47 -2.34
CA ALA A 139 -6.96 -8.42 -3.31
C ALA A 139 -7.58 -9.63 -2.62
N ARG A 140 -6.97 -10.14 -1.52
CA ARG A 140 -7.52 -11.25 -0.75
C ARG A 140 -8.82 -10.88 -0.04
N MET A 141 -8.93 -9.69 0.52
CA MET A 141 -10.17 -9.19 1.13
C MET A 141 -11.30 -9.13 0.10
N ILE A 142 -11.03 -8.59 -1.08
CA ILE A 142 -12.02 -8.48 -2.15
C ILE A 142 -12.39 -9.84 -2.72
N GLU A 143 -11.43 -10.76 -2.85
CA GLU A 143 -11.69 -12.15 -3.28
C GLU A 143 -12.63 -12.88 -2.31
N ASP A 144 -12.41 -12.76 -1.00
CA ASP A 144 -13.27 -13.37 0.00
C ASP A 144 -14.67 -12.74 0.00
N PHE A 145 -14.78 -11.43 -0.19
CA PHE A 145 -16.05 -10.73 -0.41
C PHE A 145 -16.78 -11.26 -1.65
N TYR A 146 -16.08 -11.32 -2.80
CA TYR A 146 -16.65 -11.86 -4.04
C TYR A 146 -17.15 -13.29 -3.87
N ASN A 147 -16.37 -14.15 -3.22
CA ASN A 147 -16.76 -15.56 -3.00
C ASN A 147 -18.01 -15.71 -2.11
N LEU A 148 -18.27 -14.73 -1.23
CA LEU A 148 -19.45 -14.75 -0.36
C LEU A 148 -20.71 -14.21 -1.04
N TYR A 149 -20.59 -13.14 -1.81
CA TYR A 149 -21.74 -12.40 -2.33
C TYR A 149 -21.89 -12.47 -3.85
N TYR A 150 -20.87 -12.98 -4.59
CA TYR A 150 -20.81 -12.96 -6.05
C TYR A 150 -20.99 -11.54 -6.62
N ASN A 151 -20.51 -10.54 -5.87
CA ASN A 151 -20.59 -9.13 -6.21
C ASN A 151 -19.22 -8.68 -6.74
N ASP A 152 -19.16 -8.34 -8.03
CA ASP A 152 -17.97 -7.90 -8.78
C ASP A 152 -18.01 -6.39 -9.11
N THR A 153 -18.86 -5.63 -8.43
CA THR A 153 -19.05 -4.21 -8.71
C THR A 153 -18.03 -3.30 -8.02
N LEU A 154 -17.13 -3.84 -7.18
CA LEU A 154 -16.11 -3.05 -6.50
C LEU A 154 -15.09 -2.47 -7.47
N THR A 155 -14.82 -1.19 -7.29
CA THR A 155 -13.79 -0.44 -8.01
C THR A 155 -12.89 0.28 -7.01
N ILE A 156 -11.58 0.21 -7.21
CA ILE A 156 -10.64 1.08 -6.50
C ILE A 156 -10.69 2.43 -7.21
N TYR A 157 -11.21 3.43 -6.49
CA TYR A 157 -11.46 4.77 -7.04
C TYR A 157 -10.49 5.83 -6.53
N GLY A 158 -9.94 5.67 -5.31
CA GLY A 158 -8.84 6.42 -4.74
C GLY A 158 -7.68 5.46 -4.46
N SER A 159 -6.47 5.87 -4.81
CA SER A 159 -5.25 5.10 -4.58
C SER A 159 -4.08 6.06 -4.28
N TYR A 160 -2.84 5.67 -4.50
CA TYR A 160 -1.70 6.57 -4.38
C TYR A 160 -1.92 7.89 -5.16
N ARG A 161 -1.51 9.00 -4.55
CA ARG A 161 -1.55 10.34 -5.15
C ARG A 161 -0.20 11.02 -4.94
N THR A 162 0.34 11.65 -5.99
CA THR A 162 1.48 12.54 -5.81
C THR A 162 1.07 13.81 -5.07
N THR A 163 2.03 14.46 -4.43
CA THR A 163 1.80 15.75 -3.74
C THR A 163 1.25 16.81 -4.69
N GLU A 164 1.71 16.83 -5.96
CA GLU A 164 1.21 17.76 -6.98
C GLU A 164 -0.26 17.49 -7.34
N PHE A 165 -0.67 16.22 -7.42
CA PHE A 165 -2.05 15.88 -7.67
C PHE A 165 -2.93 16.21 -6.46
N GLN A 166 -2.46 15.95 -5.25
CA GLN A 166 -3.15 16.33 -4.02
C GLN A 166 -3.35 17.86 -3.93
N GLN A 167 -2.34 18.67 -4.36
CA GLN A 167 -2.46 20.13 -4.45
C GLN A 167 -3.59 20.54 -5.40
N GLN A 168 -3.65 19.91 -6.59
CA GLN A 168 -4.71 20.21 -7.56
C GLN A 168 -6.11 19.92 -7.00
N LEU A 169 -6.28 18.80 -6.29
CA LEU A 169 -7.55 18.44 -5.66
C LEU A 169 -7.93 19.43 -4.55
N TYR A 170 -6.95 19.87 -3.77
CA TYR A 170 -7.15 20.83 -2.71
C TYR A 170 -7.57 22.21 -3.26
N ASP A 171 -6.85 22.72 -4.27
CA ASP A 171 -7.16 23.99 -4.92
C ASP A 171 -8.52 23.97 -5.61
N GLN A 172 -8.88 22.84 -6.23
CA GLN A 172 -10.20 22.65 -6.84
C GLN A 172 -11.32 22.70 -5.79
N ASP A 173 -11.14 22.03 -4.63
CA ASP A 173 -12.13 22.07 -3.55
C ASP A 173 -12.32 23.48 -2.99
N LEU A 174 -11.24 24.26 -2.82
CA LEU A 174 -11.33 25.66 -2.41
C LEU A 174 -12.08 26.51 -3.44
N ALA A 175 -11.81 26.31 -4.72
CA ALA A 175 -12.50 27.02 -5.81
C ALA A 175 -14.00 26.68 -5.85
N ASP A 176 -14.35 25.41 -5.65
CA ASP A 176 -15.75 24.94 -5.71
C ASP A 176 -16.57 25.36 -4.47
N THR A 177 -15.92 25.43 -3.31
CA THR A 177 -16.60 25.76 -2.04
C THR A 177 -16.54 27.21 -1.67
N GLY A 178 -15.54 27.96 -2.16
CA GLY A 178 -15.23 29.31 -1.76
C GLY A 178 -14.71 29.47 -0.32
N ASN A 179 -14.28 28.36 0.29
CA ASN A 179 -13.72 28.33 1.63
C ASN A 179 -12.24 28.71 1.61
N GLU A 180 -11.71 29.20 2.74
CA GLU A 180 -10.27 29.47 2.92
C GLU A 180 -9.47 28.17 3.17
N GLU A 181 -10.11 27.15 3.74
CA GLU A 181 -9.55 25.81 3.98
C GLU A 181 -10.56 24.72 3.60
N SER A 182 -10.07 23.62 3.06
CA SER A 182 -10.92 22.46 2.78
C SER A 182 -11.13 21.63 4.05
N ASN A 183 -12.34 21.13 4.23
CA ASN A 183 -12.70 20.11 5.23
C ASN A 183 -13.06 18.75 4.59
N ARG A 184 -12.77 18.60 3.30
CA ARG A 184 -13.07 17.41 2.49
C ARG A 184 -11.83 16.83 1.83
N VAL A 185 -10.84 17.66 1.55
CA VAL A 185 -9.60 17.31 0.87
C VAL A 185 -8.44 17.73 1.76
N ALA A 186 -7.59 16.80 2.13
CA ALA A 186 -6.39 17.09 2.93
C ALA A 186 -5.43 18.01 2.16
N LYS A 187 -4.67 18.83 2.90
CA LYS A 187 -3.59 19.65 2.32
C LYS A 187 -2.51 18.71 1.70
N PRO A 188 -1.79 19.18 0.67
CA PRO A 188 -0.65 18.44 0.13
C PRO A 188 0.38 18.12 1.21
N GLY A 189 0.86 16.89 1.24
CA GLY A 189 1.71 16.36 2.29
C GLY A 189 0.97 15.87 3.54
N PHE A 190 -0.35 15.99 3.61
CA PHE A 190 -1.15 15.59 4.78
C PHE A 190 -2.24 14.58 4.43
N SER A 191 -2.18 13.98 3.24
CA SER A 191 -3.11 12.96 2.78
C SER A 191 -2.52 11.56 2.93
N GLU A 192 -3.26 10.61 3.50
CA GLU A 192 -2.85 9.21 3.55
C GLU A 192 -2.69 8.57 2.17
N HIS A 193 -3.35 9.10 1.14
CA HIS A 193 -3.15 8.64 -0.24
C HIS A 193 -1.73 8.89 -0.76
N GLU A 194 -1.01 9.88 -0.24
CA GLU A 194 0.38 10.14 -0.63
C GLU A 194 1.34 9.06 -0.08
N THR A 195 0.90 8.25 0.87
CA THR A 195 1.69 7.16 1.45
C THR A 195 1.64 5.86 0.64
N GLY A 196 0.64 5.68 -0.21
CA GLY A 196 0.35 4.41 -0.86
C GLY A 196 -0.25 3.32 0.06
N TYR A 197 -0.46 3.60 1.35
CA TYR A 197 -1.10 2.68 2.30
C TYR A 197 -2.62 2.79 2.32
N ALA A 198 -3.21 3.78 1.66
CA ALA A 198 -4.65 4.01 1.66
C ALA A 198 -5.28 3.88 0.28
N PHE A 199 -6.51 3.43 0.25
CA PHE A 199 -7.33 3.40 -0.96
C PHE A 199 -8.81 3.63 -0.64
N ASP A 200 -9.55 4.10 -1.66
CA ASP A 200 -10.99 4.31 -1.61
C ASP A 200 -11.72 3.32 -2.50
N PHE A 201 -12.78 2.71 -1.96
CA PHE A 201 -13.72 1.94 -2.76
C PHE A 201 -14.81 2.81 -3.40
N SER A 202 -15.26 2.39 -4.56
CA SER A 202 -16.48 2.82 -5.22
C SER A 202 -17.22 1.62 -5.81
N GLU A 203 -18.41 1.82 -6.31
CA GLU A 203 -19.20 0.88 -7.10
C GLU A 203 -19.20 1.26 -8.56
N THR A 204 -19.05 0.27 -9.47
CA THR A 204 -19.07 0.51 -10.91
C THR A 204 -20.41 1.03 -11.43
N GLU A 205 -21.53 0.61 -10.83
CA GLU A 205 -22.86 0.96 -11.28
C GLU A 205 -23.33 2.35 -10.79
N ASN A 206 -22.99 2.71 -9.55
CA ASN A 206 -23.56 3.88 -8.87
C ASN A 206 -22.52 4.93 -8.46
N ASN A 207 -21.23 4.64 -8.60
CA ASN A 207 -20.12 5.46 -8.07
C ASN A 207 -20.33 5.83 -6.58
N ASN A 208 -20.86 4.91 -5.79
CA ASN A 208 -21.21 5.18 -4.40
C ASN A 208 -20.99 3.93 -3.54
N TYR A 209 -19.91 3.93 -2.81
CA TYR A 209 -19.68 2.96 -1.75
C TYR A 209 -20.09 3.59 -0.42
N ASP A 210 -21.11 3.03 0.25
CA ASP A 210 -21.64 3.57 1.51
C ASP A 210 -21.41 2.61 2.70
N GLY A 211 -20.76 1.47 2.47
CA GLY A 211 -20.48 0.46 3.49
C GLY A 211 -21.74 -0.26 4.00
N THR A 212 -22.86 -0.23 3.25
CA THR A 212 -24.11 -0.90 3.63
C THR A 212 -24.43 -2.10 2.71
N GLY A 213 -25.46 -2.87 3.04
CA GLY A 213 -25.80 -4.06 2.27
C GLY A 213 -24.67 -5.09 2.32
N ASP A 214 -24.30 -5.65 1.17
CA ASP A 214 -23.20 -6.61 1.07
C ASP A 214 -21.85 -6.00 1.49
N PHE A 215 -21.65 -4.72 1.21
CA PHE A 215 -20.41 -4.00 1.54
C PHE A 215 -20.18 -3.80 3.05
N ALA A 216 -21.22 -3.94 3.88
CA ALA A 216 -21.06 -3.92 5.35
C ALA A 216 -20.05 -4.98 5.80
N TRP A 217 -20.01 -6.13 5.11
CA TRP A 217 -19.05 -7.19 5.42
C TRP A 217 -17.60 -6.71 5.29
N ILE A 218 -17.28 -5.89 4.28
CA ILE A 218 -15.92 -5.35 4.10
C ILE A 218 -15.56 -4.47 5.29
N ASN A 219 -16.43 -3.51 5.65
CA ASN A 219 -16.19 -2.58 6.77
C ASN A 219 -16.04 -3.32 8.11
N GLU A 220 -16.80 -4.42 8.31
CA GLU A 220 -16.77 -5.22 9.52
C GLU A 220 -15.58 -6.20 9.57
N ASN A 221 -14.98 -6.56 8.43
CA ASN A 221 -13.97 -7.63 8.35
C ASN A 221 -12.61 -7.17 7.80
N CYS A 222 -12.44 -5.93 7.36
CA CYS A 222 -11.19 -5.41 6.79
C CYS A 222 -9.98 -5.61 7.73
N TYR A 223 -10.20 -5.58 9.04
CA TYR A 223 -9.15 -5.80 10.04
C TYR A 223 -8.47 -7.17 9.94
N LYS A 224 -9.16 -8.19 9.41
CA LYS A 224 -8.61 -9.54 9.19
C LYS A 224 -7.57 -9.59 8.07
N TYR A 225 -7.48 -8.51 7.30
CA TYR A 225 -6.56 -8.34 6.18
C TYR A 225 -5.54 -7.22 6.42
N GLY A 226 -5.51 -6.67 7.63
CA GLY A 226 -4.57 -5.61 8.00
C GLY A 226 -5.05 -4.19 7.71
N PHE A 227 -6.34 -4.01 7.40
CA PHE A 227 -6.93 -2.70 7.14
C PHE A 227 -7.80 -2.22 8.29
N ILE A 228 -7.89 -0.91 8.43
CA ILE A 228 -8.87 -0.24 9.27
C ILE A 228 -9.79 0.62 8.41
N LEU A 229 -11.04 0.76 8.83
CA LEU A 229 -11.89 1.87 8.40
C LEU A 229 -11.35 3.14 9.06
N ARG A 230 -10.65 3.95 8.28
CA ARG A 230 -9.77 5.01 8.81
C ARG A 230 -10.52 6.14 9.51
N TYR A 231 -11.70 6.49 9.00
CA TYR A 231 -12.49 7.64 9.46
C TYR A 231 -13.90 7.20 9.87
N PRO A 232 -14.05 6.44 10.98
CA PRO A 232 -15.35 6.01 11.47
C PRO A 232 -16.13 7.19 12.08
N GLU A 233 -17.47 7.07 12.12
CA GLU A 233 -18.37 8.15 12.49
C GLU A 233 -18.17 8.67 13.92
N ASP A 234 -17.82 7.77 14.84
CA ASP A 234 -17.61 8.05 16.26
C ASP A 234 -16.24 8.65 16.60
N LYS A 235 -15.32 8.78 15.62
CA LYS A 235 -13.95 9.30 15.81
C LYS A 235 -13.69 10.66 15.13
N VAL A 236 -14.70 11.31 14.58
CA VAL A 236 -14.59 12.59 13.86
C VAL A 236 -13.92 13.68 14.71
N GLU A 237 -14.15 13.69 16.03
CA GLU A 237 -13.54 14.67 16.93
C GLU A 237 -12.04 14.46 17.13
N ILE A 238 -11.53 13.26 16.88
CA ILE A 238 -10.11 12.88 16.99
C ILE A 238 -9.43 13.03 15.64
N THR A 239 -9.96 12.36 14.62
CA THR A 239 -9.38 12.33 13.27
C THR A 239 -9.52 13.65 12.52
N LYS A 240 -10.45 14.51 12.92
CA LYS A 240 -10.86 15.77 12.25
C LYS A 240 -11.36 15.59 10.82
N ILE A 241 -11.60 14.34 10.41
CA ILE A 241 -12.16 13.97 9.11
C ILE A 241 -13.56 13.41 9.33
N LYS A 242 -14.49 13.73 8.43
CA LYS A 242 -15.86 13.20 8.45
C LYS A 242 -15.84 11.71 8.18
N TYR A 243 -16.95 11.03 8.57
CA TYR A 243 -17.17 9.63 8.25
C TYR A 243 -17.00 9.33 6.76
N GLU A 244 -16.09 8.42 6.46
CA GLU A 244 -15.76 7.98 5.10
C GLU A 244 -15.81 6.46 5.02
N PRO A 245 -16.99 5.86 4.77
CA PRO A 245 -17.13 4.39 4.72
C PRO A 245 -16.30 3.72 3.63
N TRP A 246 -15.83 4.47 2.67
CA TRP A 246 -15.05 4.01 1.52
C TRP A 246 -13.53 4.03 1.73
N HIS A 247 -13.01 4.75 2.74
CA HIS A 247 -11.58 4.97 2.94
C HIS A 247 -10.97 3.94 3.87
N PHE A 248 -10.07 3.12 3.33
CA PHE A 248 -9.36 2.06 4.05
C PHE A 248 -7.88 2.36 4.13
N ARG A 249 -7.31 2.15 5.34
CA ARG A 249 -5.89 2.30 5.60
C ARG A 249 -5.28 0.97 6.03
N TYR A 250 -4.18 0.58 5.37
CA TYR A 250 -3.37 -0.55 5.78
C TYR A 250 -2.47 -0.15 6.95
N VAL A 251 -2.47 -0.96 8.01
CA VAL A 251 -1.65 -0.81 9.22
C VAL A 251 -1.01 -2.14 9.64
N GLY A 252 -1.13 -3.18 8.81
CA GLY A 252 -0.71 -4.53 9.16
C GLY A 252 -1.71 -5.28 10.02
N LEU A 253 -1.70 -6.61 9.89
CA LEU A 253 -2.75 -7.48 10.44
C LEU A 253 -2.87 -7.41 11.98
N PRO A 254 -1.78 -7.48 12.79
CA PRO A 254 -1.93 -7.45 14.24
C PRO A 254 -2.48 -6.11 14.74
N HIS A 255 -2.04 -5.01 14.13
CA HIS A 255 -2.47 -3.67 14.54
C HIS A 255 -3.93 -3.40 14.19
N ALA A 256 -4.35 -3.75 12.96
CA ALA A 256 -5.74 -3.63 12.52
C ALA A 256 -6.69 -4.44 13.42
N TYR A 257 -6.29 -5.66 13.80
CA TYR A 257 -7.03 -6.48 14.74
C TYR A 257 -7.18 -5.78 16.09
N TYR A 258 -6.05 -5.36 16.69
CA TYR A 258 -6.07 -4.75 18.02
C TYR A 258 -6.90 -3.45 18.05
N MET A 259 -6.69 -2.58 17.07
CA MET A 259 -7.43 -1.32 16.94
C MET A 259 -8.94 -1.56 16.82
N THR A 260 -9.35 -2.45 15.91
CA THR A 260 -10.78 -2.76 15.69
C THR A 260 -11.43 -3.37 16.94
N LYS A 261 -10.77 -4.32 17.61
CA LYS A 261 -11.32 -4.97 18.82
C LYS A 261 -11.43 -4.03 20.01
N ASN A 262 -10.61 -2.99 20.07
CA ASN A 262 -10.62 -2.01 21.16
C ASN A 262 -11.28 -0.67 20.76
N GLY A 263 -11.83 -0.55 19.55
CA GLY A 263 -12.50 0.65 19.08
C GLY A 263 -11.59 1.88 19.00
N LEU A 264 -10.33 1.67 18.56
CA LEU A 264 -9.31 2.73 18.44
C LEU A 264 -9.17 3.20 16.99
N CYS A 265 -9.05 4.51 16.76
CA CYS A 265 -8.48 5.06 15.53
C CYS A 265 -6.94 5.05 15.59
N LEU A 266 -6.29 5.38 14.48
CA LEU A 266 -4.83 5.32 14.38
C LEU A 266 -4.16 6.29 15.37
N GLU A 267 -4.70 7.49 15.54
CA GLU A 267 -4.23 8.48 16.51
C GLU A 267 -4.19 7.92 17.93
N GLU A 268 -5.30 7.34 18.39
CA GLU A 268 -5.42 6.76 19.72
C GLU A 268 -4.50 5.55 19.91
N TYR A 269 -4.29 4.77 18.83
CA TYR A 269 -3.42 3.61 18.89
C TYR A 269 -1.95 3.99 19.00
N ILE A 270 -1.48 4.97 18.22
CA ILE A 270 -0.11 5.49 18.32
C ILE A 270 0.13 6.09 19.71
N ASP A 271 -0.82 6.88 20.24
CA ASP A 271 -0.73 7.41 21.60
C ASP A 271 -0.68 6.30 22.66
N LEU A 272 -1.47 5.24 22.49
CA LEU A 272 -1.46 4.09 23.40
C LEU A 272 -0.09 3.41 23.44
N LEU A 273 0.57 3.24 22.29
CA LEU A 273 1.84 2.52 22.18
C LEU A 273 2.99 3.21 22.93
N HIS A 274 2.92 4.52 23.18
CA HIS A 274 3.89 5.22 24.03
C HIS A 274 3.88 4.74 25.51
N ASN A 275 2.82 4.04 25.95
CA ASN A 275 2.82 3.42 27.28
C ASN A 275 3.55 2.06 27.32
N TYR A 276 4.00 1.57 26.18
CA TYR A 276 4.64 0.27 26.01
C TYR A 276 6.06 0.44 25.45
N GLU A 277 6.88 1.27 26.10
CA GLU A 277 8.28 1.50 25.71
C GLU A 277 9.12 0.24 25.95
N TYR A 278 10.13 0.03 25.08
CA TYR A 278 11.17 -0.97 25.33
C TYR A 278 11.81 -0.79 26.71
N GLY A 279 11.93 -1.88 27.46
CA GLY A 279 12.44 -1.87 28.85
C GLY A 279 11.36 -1.67 29.92
N SER A 280 10.08 -1.52 29.51
CA SER A 280 8.90 -1.60 30.35
C SER A 280 8.02 -2.79 29.95
N ASP A 281 6.75 -2.81 30.38
CA ASP A 281 5.78 -3.81 29.90
C ASP A 281 5.48 -3.58 28.42
N HIS A 282 5.52 -4.64 27.61
CA HIS A 282 5.13 -4.61 26.20
C HIS A 282 3.65 -4.91 26.03
N LEU A 283 3.05 -4.42 24.95
CA LEU A 283 1.68 -4.74 24.59
C LEU A 283 1.62 -6.17 24.04
N GLU A 284 1.09 -7.11 24.83
CA GLU A 284 0.91 -8.50 24.43
C GLU A 284 -0.57 -8.81 24.18
N PHE A 285 -0.88 -9.45 23.05
CA PHE A 285 -2.24 -9.89 22.75
C PHE A 285 -2.25 -11.11 21.80
N LYS A 286 -3.44 -11.68 21.65
CA LYS A 286 -3.70 -12.75 20.68
C LYS A 286 -4.87 -12.37 19.78
N ASP A 287 -4.77 -12.76 18.52
CA ASP A 287 -5.91 -12.65 17.60
C ASP A 287 -6.94 -13.79 17.78
N ASP A 288 -8.05 -13.72 17.01
CA ASP A 288 -9.11 -14.73 17.02
C ASP A 288 -8.61 -16.13 16.58
N ASN A 289 -7.46 -16.22 15.92
CA ASN A 289 -6.80 -17.47 15.53
C ASN A 289 -5.76 -17.94 16.55
N SER A 290 -5.72 -17.31 17.73
CA SER A 290 -4.77 -17.58 18.81
C SER A 290 -3.30 -17.31 18.44
N LYS A 291 -3.02 -16.53 17.37
CA LYS A 291 -1.68 -16.04 17.07
C LYS A 291 -1.30 -14.96 18.08
N SER A 292 -0.07 -15.07 18.60
CA SER A 292 0.41 -14.21 19.67
C SER A 292 1.36 -13.15 19.13
N TYR A 293 1.15 -11.93 19.57
CA TYR A 293 1.90 -10.75 19.18
C TYR A 293 2.39 -10.00 20.40
N GLU A 294 3.54 -9.34 20.23
CA GLU A 294 4.13 -8.42 21.20
C GLU A 294 4.49 -7.14 20.46
N VAL A 295 4.13 -5.98 20.99
CA VAL A 295 4.37 -4.68 20.36
C VAL A 295 4.97 -3.73 21.39
N TYR A 296 6.01 -3.00 20.99
CA TYR A 296 6.61 -1.99 21.84
C TYR A 296 7.14 -0.80 21.04
N PHE A 297 7.23 0.34 21.72
CA PHE A 297 7.74 1.59 21.19
C PHE A 297 9.21 1.79 21.56
N VAL A 298 9.97 2.39 20.62
CA VAL A 298 11.36 2.81 20.82
C VAL A 298 11.49 4.25 20.36
N ALA A 299 11.82 5.16 21.28
CA ALA A 299 12.02 6.57 20.94
C ALA A 299 13.19 6.76 19.96
N SER A 300 13.07 7.67 19.00
CA SER A 300 14.15 8.02 18.07
C SER A 300 15.25 8.81 18.77
N ASP A 301 16.51 8.61 18.37
CA ASP A 301 17.62 9.47 18.76
C ASP A 301 17.78 10.62 17.76
N ASP A 302 17.01 11.68 17.95
CA ASP A 302 17.02 12.85 17.04
C ASP A 302 18.32 13.65 17.08
N GLY A 303 19.25 13.31 17.99
CA GLY A 303 20.60 13.85 18.04
C GLY A 303 21.61 13.09 17.18
N SER A 304 21.21 11.97 16.56
CA SER A 304 22.05 11.08 15.77
C SER A 304 21.40 10.75 14.42
N ASP A 305 22.22 10.44 13.42
CA ASP A 305 21.74 9.93 12.12
C ASP A 305 21.16 8.51 12.26
N THR A 306 21.48 7.78 13.32
CA THR A 306 21.00 6.44 13.59
C THR A 306 20.42 6.30 14.98
N THR A 307 19.36 5.49 15.08
CA THR A 307 18.74 5.09 16.36
C THR A 307 19.00 3.61 16.60
N THR A 308 19.36 3.25 17.83
CA THR A 308 19.47 1.86 18.25
C THR A 308 18.08 1.33 18.60
N VAL A 309 17.60 0.36 17.84
CA VAL A 309 16.33 -0.33 18.10
C VAL A 309 16.65 -1.74 18.62
N PRO A 310 16.31 -2.05 19.88
CA PRO A 310 16.39 -3.42 20.39
C PRO A 310 15.35 -4.31 19.70
N VAL A 311 15.78 -5.46 19.16
CA VAL A 311 14.93 -6.42 18.46
C VAL A 311 15.08 -7.80 19.08
N PRO A 312 14.03 -8.64 19.12
CA PRO A 312 14.10 -9.91 19.81
C PRO A 312 14.98 -10.91 19.03
N ALA A 313 15.95 -11.51 19.73
CA ALA A 313 16.82 -12.54 19.16
C ALA A 313 16.02 -13.80 18.75
N GLY A 314 16.19 -14.24 17.52
CA GLY A 314 15.61 -15.50 17.02
C GLY A 314 14.10 -15.49 16.82
N LYS A 315 13.42 -14.35 16.88
CA LYS A 315 11.99 -14.19 16.55
C LYS A 315 11.82 -13.38 15.27
N GLN A 316 10.70 -13.58 14.57
CA GLN A 316 10.31 -12.71 13.45
C GLN A 316 9.68 -11.42 13.99
N TYR A 317 10.04 -10.30 13.39
CA TYR A 317 9.53 -8.98 13.76
C TYR A 317 9.45 -8.06 12.54
N THR A 318 8.70 -6.97 12.69
CA THR A 318 8.73 -5.82 11.79
C THR A 318 9.04 -4.55 12.59
N ILE A 319 9.55 -3.54 11.91
CA ILE A 319 9.77 -2.21 12.47
C ILE A 319 9.06 -1.20 11.57
N SER A 320 8.26 -0.33 12.17
CA SER A 320 7.63 0.80 11.51
C SER A 320 7.97 2.08 12.25
N GLY A 321 8.25 3.15 11.54
CA GLY A 321 8.19 4.49 12.12
C GLY A 321 6.75 4.87 12.46
N ASN A 322 6.57 5.84 13.36
CA ASN A 322 5.24 6.39 13.68
C ASN A 322 4.97 7.77 13.07
N ASN A 323 5.95 8.30 12.31
CA ASN A 323 5.94 9.66 11.71
C ASN A 323 5.93 10.80 12.75
N ILE A 324 6.26 10.51 14.00
CA ILE A 324 6.30 11.48 15.10
C ILE A 324 7.70 11.48 15.74
N ASP A 325 7.98 10.49 16.56
CA ASP A 325 9.09 10.51 17.49
C ASP A 325 9.78 9.16 17.72
N GLY A 326 9.46 8.11 16.94
CA GLY A 326 10.13 6.84 17.13
C GLY A 326 9.64 5.70 16.24
N PHE A 327 9.94 4.50 16.74
CA PHE A 327 9.76 3.25 16.05
C PHE A 327 8.83 2.33 16.85
N ILE A 328 8.03 1.57 16.14
CA ILE A 328 7.17 0.52 16.71
C ILE A 328 7.72 -0.82 16.22
N VAL A 329 8.10 -1.66 17.16
CA VAL A 329 8.55 -3.03 16.90
C VAL A 329 7.39 -3.98 17.14
N THR A 330 7.09 -4.82 16.16
CA THR A 330 6.03 -5.83 16.23
C THR A 330 6.65 -7.21 16.12
N VAL A 331 6.51 -8.01 17.17
CA VAL A 331 7.04 -9.37 17.25
C VAL A 331 5.95 -10.38 16.94
N PHE A 332 6.24 -11.31 16.04
CA PHE A 332 5.34 -12.38 15.61
C PHE A 332 5.77 -13.70 16.27
N ASN A 333 5.21 -14.01 17.45
CA ASN A 333 5.60 -15.21 18.21
C ASN A 333 5.27 -16.54 17.49
N ASP A 334 4.33 -16.52 16.55
CA ASP A 334 3.89 -17.66 15.73
C ASP A 334 4.27 -17.50 14.25
N GLY A 335 5.21 -16.58 13.94
CA GLY A 335 5.64 -16.26 12.60
C GLY A 335 4.76 -15.25 11.85
N ILE A 336 5.36 -14.52 10.90
CA ILE A 336 4.66 -13.51 10.09
C ILE A 336 3.57 -14.19 9.24
N PRO A 337 2.32 -13.71 9.31
CA PRO A 337 1.23 -14.25 8.49
C PRO A 337 1.54 -14.18 6.99
N GLU A 338 1.17 -15.22 6.24
CA GLU A 338 1.45 -15.32 4.80
C GLU A 338 0.88 -14.16 3.99
N ILE A 339 -0.26 -13.61 4.42
CA ILE A 339 -0.91 -12.48 3.77
C ILE A 339 -0.07 -11.19 3.86
N MET A 340 0.78 -11.05 4.87
CA MET A 340 1.68 -9.90 5.05
C MET A 340 3.03 -10.05 4.34
N LYS A 341 3.36 -11.25 3.84
CA LYS A 341 4.63 -11.47 3.16
C LYS A 341 4.60 -10.86 1.77
N TYR A 342 5.49 -9.92 1.55
CA TYR A 342 5.71 -9.26 0.28
C TYR A 342 7.20 -9.31 -0.06
N THR A 343 7.51 -9.66 -1.30
CA THR A 343 8.85 -9.56 -1.86
C THR A 343 8.79 -8.54 -2.99
N PRO A 344 9.51 -7.42 -2.90
CA PRO A 344 9.57 -6.44 -3.98
C PRO A 344 9.98 -7.09 -5.29
N SER A 345 9.35 -6.68 -6.39
CA SER A 345 9.82 -7.03 -7.72
C SER A 345 11.21 -6.42 -7.88
N THR A 346 12.26 -7.23 -7.86
CA THR A 346 13.60 -6.76 -8.23
C THR A 346 13.51 -6.29 -9.68
N ALA A 347 13.67 -5.00 -9.91
CA ALA A 347 13.88 -4.50 -11.26
C ALA A 347 14.98 -5.34 -11.90
N SER A 348 14.65 -6.02 -12.99
CA SER A 348 15.59 -6.84 -13.74
C SER A 348 16.80 -5.96 -14.06
N SER A 349 17.93 -6.24 -13.41
CA SER A 349 19.22 -5.76 -13.86
C SER A 349 19.44 -6.43 -15.22
N ASP A 350 19.26 -5.65 -16.27
CA ASP A 350 19.65 -6.01 -17.62
C ASP A 350 21.19 -6.04 -17.65
N ASP A 351 21.76 -7.10 -17.14
CA ASP A 351 23.16 -7.46 -17.32
C ASP A 351 23.29 -7.99 -18.75
N GLY A 352 23.48 -7.05 -19.68
CA GLY A 352 23.87 -7.33 -21.03
C GLY A 352 25.16 -8.14 -21.04
N ASP A 353 25.03 -9.46 -21.13
CA ASP A 353 26.13 -10.34 -21.49
C ASP A 353 26.49 -10.12 -22.96
N ASN A 354 27.48 -9.27 -23.17
CA ASN A 354 28.08 -8.97 -24.46
C ASN A 354 29.25 -9.96 -24.68
N SER A 355 28.95 -11.22 -24.96
CA SER A 355 29.94 -12.15 -25.50
C SER A 355 29.85 -12.15 -27.04
N ALA A 356 30.74 -11.34 -27.62
CA ALA A 356 31.09 -11.46 -29.01
C ALA A 356 31.77 -12.80 -29.27
N ASP A 357 31.22 -13.63 -30.13
CA ASP A 357 31.98 -14.65 -30.85
C ASP A 357 31.64 -14.61 -32.34
N SER A 358 32.68 -14.54 -33.11
CA SER A 358 32.70 -14.30 -34.55
C SER A 358 32.57 -15.62 -35.34
N PRO A 359 32.40 -15.59 -36.67
CA PRO A 359 31.70 -16.59 -37.46
C PRO A 359 32.64 -17.66 -38.03
N ASP A 360 32.07 -18.82 -38.28
CA ASP A 360 32.68 -19.79 -39.22
C ASP A 360 31.66 -20.24 -40.27
N ASP A 361 32.14 -20.08 -41.52
CA ASP A 361 31.55 -20.49 -42.79
C ASP A 361 31.29 -21.99 -42.86
N ASN A 362 30.19 -22.44 -43.46
CA ASN A 362 30.24 -23.36 -44.62
C ASN A 362 28.83 -23.64 -45.21
N ASP A 363 28.64 -23.16 -46.38
CA ASP A 363 28.27 -23.75 -47.68
C ASP A 363 27.42 -25.02 -47.71
N SER A 364 26.25 -24.93 -48.38
CA SER A 364 25.78 -25.69 -49.52
C SER A 364 24.25 -25.67 -49.67
N SER A 365 23.80 -24.99 -50.72
CA SER A 365 22.53 -25.29 -51.41
C SER A 365 22.79 -26.50 -52.35
N PRO A 366 21.80 -27.03 -53.12
CA PRO A 366 20.45 -26.54 -53.50
C PRO A 366 19.36 -27.67 -53.66
N ASP A 367 18.24 -27.23 -54.15
CA ASP A 367 17.31 -27.84 -55.10
C ASP A 367 15.91 -28.33 -54.65
N ASP A 368 15.00 -27.63 -55.25
CA ASP A 368 13.92 -28.02 -56.19
C ASP A 368 12.54 -28.45 -55.70
N SER A 369 11.62 -27.70 -56.31
CA SER A 369 10.37 -28.13 -56.98
C SER A 369 9.09 -28.28 -56.13
N ASP A 370 8.18 -27.42 -56.38
CA ASP A 370 7.07 -27.53 -57.34
C ASP A 370 5.66 -27.78 -56.73
N SER A 371 4.76 -26.98 -57.22
CA SER A 371 3.34 -27.19 -57.51
C SER A 371 2.27 -26.76 -56.50
N ALA A 372 1.68 -25.66 -56.85
CA ALA A 372 0.21 -25.44 -56.69
C ALA A 372 -0.56 -26.33 -57.68
N PRO A 373 -1.88 -26.53 -57.59
CA PRO A 373 -2.83 -25.50 -57.94
C PRO A 373 -4.19 -25.49 -57.17
N ASP A 374 -4.83 -24.35 -57.32
CA ASP A 374 -6.24 -23.97 -57.36
C ASP A 374 -7.34 -25.04 -57.18
N ASN A 375 -8.40 -24.69 -56.45
CA ASN A 375 -9.71 -24.54 -57.11
C ASN A 375 -10.82 -23.95 -56.20
N ASP A 376 -11.53 -23.06 -56.82
CA ASP A 376 -12.83 -22.43 -56.58
C ASP A 376 -13.94 -23.32 -56.01
N SER A 377 -14.85 -22.70 -55.28
CA SER A 377 -16.21 -22.38 -55.71
C SER A 377 -17.15 -22.03 -54.55
N ASP A 378 -17.72 -20.86 -54.63
CA ASP A 378 -19.14 -20.49 -54.71
C ASP A 378 -20.18 -21.11 -53.77
N GLY A 379 -21.02 -20.17 -53.28
CA GLY A 379 -22.45 -20.43 -53.05
C GLY A 379 -22.92 -19.99 -51.65
N ASP A 380 -23.42 -18.88 -51.50
CA ASP A 380 -24.79 -18.33 -51.70
C ASP A 380 -25.64 -18.29 -50.41
N SER A 381 -26.05 -17.10 -50.12
CA SER A 381 -27.27 -16.53 -49.55
C SER A 381 -28.19 -17.35 -48.64
N ALA A 382 -28.63 -16.76 -47.54
CA ALA A 382 -29.99 -16.23 -47.37
C ALA A 382 -30.29 -15.88 -45.90
N ASP A 383 -30.72 -14.65 -45.70
CA ASP A 383 -31.78 -14.12 -44.84
C ASP A 383 -32.60 -15.08 -43.96
N ILE A 384 -32.99 -14.60 -42.78
CA ILE A 384 -34.35 -14.25 -42.33
C ILE A 384 -34.37 -14.03 -40.80
N GLN A 385 -34.74 -12.81 -40.42
CA GLN A 385 -35.56 -12.31 -39.32
C GLN A 385 -36.09 -13.31 -38.25
N GLN A 386 -35.86 -13.03 -37.00
CA GLN A 386 -36.83 -12.48 -36.04
C GLN A 386 -36.11 -12.09 -34.76
#